data_a5cd72e64e28dec031e5bd97b7261103
#
_entry.id   a5cd72e64e28dec031e5bd97b7261103
#
_cell.length_a   1.000
_cell.length_b   1.000
_cell.length_c   1.000
_cell.angle_alpha   90.00
_cell.angle_beta   90.00
_cell.angle_gamma   90.00
#
_symmetry.space_group_name_H-M   'P 1'
#
loop_
_entity.id
_entity.type
_entity.pdbx_description
1 polymer ?
#
loop_
_entity_poly.entity_id
_entity_poly.type
_entity_poly.pdbx_seq_one_letter_code
_entity_poly.pdbx_strand_id
1 'polypeptide(L)'
;MANEETCDKYIEALDDPKVSKIVSNCTFEDLIFDHSIVTSSIIQDYDFTCDRSYLRQLYGVLYMVGMGIGSYIMGAISDKFGRMKALMLGVLLVSGSGILGAFMPDQHSYGFLRFLTGIGGNAFFMVTFVICVEYVGPKYTMLSGLIIEIPFALGELVLGLEAYFIRDWVTLQLVAHIPVLLLFGLWFLIPESPRWLLATGRLDEAEKIVRKGAKINNKELPEDIFKTDTLENESLLPSIPEENPTFLDLFKPKLMFFRSLNMMYQWFSVTMCYYGLTFASVDLLEDPYLNFALSCFIEIPGYLFCIFVMACWGRKPILSFLQVVSGLSCIAAGLLYGIKSLEILQIILSLIGKFGASACFAIVYVYTAELFPTVIRNTAIGNFDYLKK
;
A
#
# COMPACT_ATOMS: atom_id res chain seq x y z
N MET A 1 -9.77 27.61 -7.43
CA MET A 1 -11.24 27.61 -7.63
C MET A 1 -11.62 29.04 -7.94
N ALA A 2 -12.28 29.29 -9.05
CA ALA A 2 -12.87 30.58 -9.31
C ALA A 2 -13.99 30.80 -8.28
N ASN A 3 -14.15 32.06 -7.77
CA ASN A 3 -15.27 32.43 -6.90
C ASN A 3 -16.59 31.98 -7.51
N GLU A 4 -17.58 31.57 -6.69
CA GLU A 4 -18.90 31.11 -7.15
C GLU A 4 -19.53 32.07 -8.18
N GLU A 5 -19.38 33.38 -7.98
CA GLU A 5 -19.83 34.39 -8.95
C GLU A 5 -19.13 34.34 -10.34
N THR A 6 -17.89 33.81 -10.37
CA THR A 6 -17.16 33.64 -11.63
C THR A 6 -17.57 32.36 -12.31
N CYS A 7 -17.82 31.28 -11.55
CA CYS A 7 -18.32 30.02 -12.08
C CYS A 7 -19.72 30.14 -12.66
N ASP A 8 -20.65 30.88 -11.98
CA ASP A 8 -22.00 31.09 -12.50
C ASP A 8 -22.01 31.91 -13.79
N LYS A 9 -21.13 32.90 -13.93
CA LYS A 9 -20.92 33.63 -15.19
C LYS A 9 -20.33 32.74 -16.29
N TYR A 10 -19.48 31.78 -15.95
CA TYR A 10 -18.93 30.79 -16.93
C TYR A 10 -19.98 29.78 -17.33
N ILE A 11 -20.85 29.36 -16.42
CA ILE A 11 -21.95 28.42 -16.71
C ILE A 11 -23.02 29.10 -17.60
N GLU A 12 -23.40 30.34 -17.30
CA GLU A 12 -24.29 31.12 -18.20
C GLU A 12 -23.67 31.38 -19.57
N ALA A 13 -22.33 31.55 -19.63
CA ALA A 13 -21.62 31.71 -20.89
C ALA A 13 -21.48 30.39 -21.69
N LEU A 14 -21.52 29.23 -21.06
CA LEU A 14 -21.47 27.92 -21.72
C LEU A 14 -22.73 27.59 -22.54
N ASP A 15 -23.86 28.21 -22.21
CA ASP A 15 -25.10 28.09 -22.99
C ASP A 15 -25.08 28.92 -24.30
N ASP A 16 -24.08 29.84 -24.46
CA ASP A 16 -23.86 30.49 -25.73
C ASP A 16 -23.04 29.63 -26.71
N PRO A 17 -23.59 29.27 -27.88
CA PRO A 17 -22.87 28.42 -28.84
C PRO A 17 -21.55 28.99 -29.35
N LYS A 18 -21.31 30.31 -29.17
CA LYS A 18 -20.03 30.95 -29.51
C LYS A 18 -18.98 30.72 -28.42
N VAL A 19 -19.40 30.74 -27.14
CA VAL A 19 -18.52 30.52 -26.00
C VAL A 19 -18.18 29.03 -25.84
N SER A 20 -19.15 28.14 -26.11
CA SER A 20 -18.92 26.69 -26.15
C SER A 20 -17.84 26.31 -27.17
N LYS A 21 -17.76 27.04 -28.31
CA LYS A 21 -16.71 26.84 -29.33
C LYS A 21 -15.34 27.36 -28.89
N ILE A 22 -15.28 28.37 -28.04
CA ILE A 22 -14.03 28.93 -27.46
C ILE A 22 -13.50 27.99 -26.38
N VAL A 23 -14.38 27.44 -25.54
CA VAL A 23 -14.03 26.48 -24.48
C VAL A 23 -13.55 25.15 -25.05
N SER A 24 -13.99 24.75 -26.24
CA SER A 24 -13.50 23.53 -26.92
C SER A 24 -12.07 23.63 -27.44
N ASN A 25 -11.50 24.84 -27.54
CA ASN A 25 -10.12 25.10 -27.97
C ASN A 25 -9.25 25.69 -26.85
N CYS A 26 -9.50 25.26 -25.61
CA CYS A 26 -8.69 25.66 -24.44
C CYS A 26 -7.22 25.26 -24.66
N THR A 27 -6.32 26.24 -24.60
CA THR A 27 -4.87 26.04 -24.60
C THR A 27 -4.30 26.34 -23.22
N PHE A 28 -3.10 25.82 -22.93
CA PHE A 28 -2.43 26.07 -21.64
C PHE A 28 -2.23 27.56 -21.35
N GLU A 29 -2.00 28.37 -22.39
CA GLU A 29 -1.80 29.82 -22.29
C GLU A 29 -3.06 30.58 -21.82
N ASP A 30 -4.25 29.96 -22.00
CA ASP A 30 -5.52 30.54 -21.59
C ASP A 30 -5.87 30.28 -20.12
N LEU A 31 -5.05 29.49 -19.40
CA LEU A 31 -5.32 29.09 -18.02
C LEU A 31 -4.66 30.01 -17.02
N ILE A 32 -5.44 30.44 -16.04
CA ILE A 32 -4.96 31.15 -14.85
C ILE A 32 -4.98 30.18 -13.69
N PHE A 33 -3.80 29.89 -13.14
CA PHE A 33 -3.68 28.98 -11.99
C PHE A 33 -3.90 29.76 -10.69
N ASP A 34 -4.74 29.19 -9.82
CA ASP A 34 -4.92 29.71 -8.46
C ASP A 34 -3.83 29.14 -7.54
N HIS A 35 -2.96 30.02 -7.05
CA HIS A 35 -1.85 29.68 -6.16
C HIS A 35 -2.21 29.81 -4.67
N SER A 36 -3.48 29.98 -4.32
CA SER A 36 -3.92 30.17 -2.92
C SER A 36 -3.69 28.91 -2.07
N ILE A 37 -3.87 27.72 -2.66
CA ILE A 37 -3.76 26.44 -1.96
C ILE A 37 -2.40 25.78 -2.25
N VAL A 38 -1.93 25.79 -3.50
CA VAL A 38 -0.69 25.11 -3.95
C VAL A 38 0.16 26.11 -4.71
N THR A 39 1.44 26.25 -4.33
CA THR A 39 2.37 27.22 -4.95
C THR A 39 2.83 26.73 -6.33
N SER A 40 3.15 25.43 -6.46
CA SER A 40 3.48 24.78 -7.71
C SER A 40 2.95 23.35 -7.74
N SER A 41 2.67 22.84 -8.93
CA SER A 41 2.16 21.48 -9.10
C SER A 41 2.72 20.82 -10.36
N ILE A 42 2.79 19.51 -10.35
CA ILE A 42 3.16 18.67 -11.52
C ILE A 42 2.29 19.00 -12.75
N ILE A 43 1.02 19.40 -12.51
CA ILE A 43 0.08 19.76 -13.58
C ILE A 43 0.56 21.00 -14.30
N GLN A 44 1.10 21.99 -13.57
CA GLN A 44 1.63 23.22 -14.13
C GLN A 44 2.96 23.01 -14.86
N ASP A 45 3.90 22.30 -14.20
CA ASP A 45 5.26 22.17 -14.71
C ASP A 45 5.36 21.30 -15.98
N TYR A 46 4.47 20.29 -16.11
CA TYR A 46 4.44 19.40 -17.28
C TYR A 46 3.24 19.60 -18.20
N ASP A 47 2.44 20.66 -17.99
CA ASP A 47 1.28 20.99 -18.82
C ASP A 47 0.29 19.80 -18.95
N PHE A 48 -0.24 19.33 -17.78
CA PHE A 48 -1.25 18.26 -17.77
C PHE A 48 -2.68 18.82 -17.76
N THR A 49 -2.95 19.75 -18.66
CA THR A 49 -4.23 20.45 -18.76
C THR A 49 -4.91 20.19 -20.10
N CYS A 50 -6.14 20.60 -20.24
CA CYS A 50 -6.91 20.51 -21.48
C CYS A 50 -6.82 19.13 -22.14
N ASP A 51 -6.35 19.05 -23.36
CA ASP A 51 -6.21 17.79 -24.14
C ASP A 51 -5.23 16.80 -23.53
N ARG A 52 -4.32 17.26 -22.65
CA ARG A 52 -3.29 16.44 -21.99
C ARG A 52 -3.67 16.03 -20.56
N SER A 53 -4.86 16.38 -20.09
CA SER A 53 -5.35 16.07 -18.73
C SER A 53 -5.34 14.58 -18.37
N TYR A 54 -5.48 13.69 -19.37
CA TYR A 54 -5.37 12.24 -19.17
C TYR A 54 -4.00 11.77 -18.68
N LEU A 55 -2.93 12.55 -18.92
CA LEU A 55 -1.56 12.23 -18.48
C LEU A 55 -1.45 12.22 -16.96
N ARG A 56 -2.19 13.10 -16.26
CA ARG A 56 -2.27 13.10 -14.80
C ARG A 56 -2.71 11.73 -14.26
N GLN A 57 -3.74 11.15 -14.86
CA GLN A 57 -4.24 9.83 -14.48
C GLN A 57 -3.27 8.73 -14.91
N LEU A 58 -2.68 8.83 -16.10
CA LEU A 58 -1.71 7.88 -16.63
C LEU A 58 -0.51 7.70 -15.70
N TYR A 59 0.06 8.79 -15.15
CA TYR A 59 1.19 8.68 -14.23
C TYR A 59 0.81 8.09 -12.87
N GLY A 60 -0.43 8.28 -12.41
CA GLY A 60 -0.99 7.54 -11.29
C GLY A 60 -1.09 6.04 -11.58
N VAL A 61 -1.58 5.69 -12.77
CA VAL A 61 -1.66 4.29 -13.23
C VAL A 61 -0.27 3.68 -13.37
N LEU A 62 0.73 4.38 -13.93
CA LEU A 62 2.10 3.88 -14.02
C LEU A 62 2.70 3.53 -12.65
N TYR A 63 2.44 4.35 -11.64
CA TYR A 63 2.85 4.04 -10.27
C TYR A 63 2.19 2.74 -9.77
N MET A 64 0.88 2.56 -9.96
CA MET A 64 0.15 1.35 -9.57
C MET A 64 0.63 0.12 -10.36
N VAL A 65 0.93 0.27 -11.66
CA VAL A 65 1.56 -0.78 -12.48
C VAL A 65 2.92 -1.17 -11.90
N GLY A 66 3.71 -0.18 -11.50
CA GLY A 66 4.97 -0.40 -10.80
C GLY A 66 4.81 -1.21 -9.51
N MET A 67 3.84 -0.86 -8.67
CA MET A 67 3.52 -1.60 -7.44
C MET A 67 3.21 -3.08 -7.74
N GLY A 68 2.36 -3.35 -8.72
CA GLY A 68 1.98 -4.71 -9.08
C GLY A 68 3.16 -5.55 -9.59
N ILE A 69 3.94 -5.02 -10.53
CA ILE A 69 5.14 -5.69 -11.05
C ILE A 69 6.19 -5.86 -9.94
N GLY A 70 6.34 -4.83 -9.09
CA GLY A 70 7.23 -4.84 -7.94
C GLY A 70 6.93 -5.95 -6.96
N SER A 71 5.66 -6.21 -6.65
CA SER A 71 5.24 -7.31 -5.77
C SER A 71 5.78 -8.65 -6.22
N TYR A 72 5.68 -8.94 -7.52
CA TYR A 72 6.14 -10.20 -8.09
C TYR A 72 7.66 -10.30 -8.14
N ILE A 73 8.32 -9.31 -8.75
CA ILE A 73 9.78 -9.33 -8.95
C ILE A 73 10.51 -9.31 -7.61
N MET A 74 10.10 -8.42 -6.71
CA MET A 74 10.78 -8.24 -5.43
C MET A 74 10.46 -9.36 -4.45
N GLY A 75 9.28 -10.00 -4.56
CA GLY A 75 8.98 -11.24 -3.87
C GLY A 75 9.96 -12.35 -4.26
N ALA A 76 10.16 -12.57 -5.56
CA ALA A 76 11.12 -13.55 -6.06
C ALA A 76 12.58 -13.23 -5.66
N ILE A 77 12.98 -11.96 -5.69
CA ILE A 77 14.30 -11.52 -5.22
C ILE A 77 14.45 -11.78 -3.72
N SER A 78 13.42 -11.48 -2.93
CA SER A 78 13.39 -11.70 -1.48
C SER A 78 13.53 -13.19 -1.13
N ASP A 79 12.87 -14.06 -1.86
CA ASP A 79 12.95 -15.51 -1.63
C ASP A 79 14.32 -16.07 -2.04
N LYS A 80 14.90 -15.60 -3.14
CA LYS A 80 16.16 -16.12 -3.66
C LYS A 80 17.41 -15.55 -2.96
N PHE A 81 17.43 -14.25 -2.68
CA PHE A 81 18.63 -13.55 -2.21
C PHE A 81 18.59 -13.15 -0.74
N GLY A 82 17.43 -13.24 -0.11
CA GLY A 82 17.21 -12.88 1.29
C GLY A 82 16.34 -11.63 1.45
N ARG A 83 15.72 -11.54 2.63
CA ARG A 83 14.74 -10.46 2.93
C ARG A 83 15.43 -9.12 3.02
N MET A 84 16.56 -9.05 3.71
CA MET A 84 17.28 -7.79 3.93
C MET A 84 17.83 -7.19 2.63
N LYS A 85 18.33 -8.02 1.70
CA LYS A 85 18.81 -7.51 0.41
C LYS A 85 17.68 -6.97 -0.44
N ALA A 86 16.54 -7.65 -0.47
CA ALA A 86 15.35 -7.19 -1.18
C ALA A 86 14.81 -5.88 -0.57
N LEU A 87 14.80 -5.76 0.77
CA LEU A 87 14.41 -4.55 1.47
C LEU A 87 15.29 -3.36 1.07
N MET A 88 16.62 -3.54 1.09
CA MET A 88 17.57 -2.48 0.70
C MET A 88 17.42 -2.06 -0.76
N LEU A 89 17.14 -3.02 -1.65
CA LEU A 89 16.84 -2.71 -3.05
C LEU A 89 15.55 -1.91 -3.17
N GLY A 90 14.52 -2.23 -2.39
CA GLY A 90 13.28 -1.46 -2.31
C GLY A 90 13.52 -0.02 -1.83
N VAL A 91 14.30 0.16 -0.75
CA VAL A 91 14.72 1.47 -0.24
C VAL A 91 15.46 2.28 -1.31
N LEU A 92 16.39 1.64 -2.03
CA LEU A 92 17.13 2.29 -3.11
C LEU A 92 16.22 2.75 -4.24
N LEU A 93 15.29 1.90 -4.66
CA LEU A 93 14.35 2.23 -5.72
C LEU A 93 13.43 3.38 -5.33
N VAL A 94 12.84 3.35 -4.11
CA VAL A 94 11.96 4.43 -3.64
C VAL A 94 12.70 5.74 -3.52
N SER A 95 13.80 5.76 -2.74
CA SER A 95 14.53 6.99 -2.49
C SER A 95 15.21 7.53 -3.76
N GLY A 96 15.89 6.66 -4.52
CA GLY A 96 16.60 7.06 -5.73
C GLY A 96 15.67 7.59 -6.82
N SER A 97 14.62 6.83 -7.18
CA SER A 97 13.68 7.29 -8.20
C SER A 97 12.82 8.47 -7.73
N GLY A 98 12.47 8.54 -6.44
CA GLY A 98 11.73 9.67 -5.89
C GLY A 98 12.54 10.96 -5.90
N ILE A 99 13.81 10.93 -5.47
CA ILE A 99 14.70 12.09 -5.50
C ILE A 99 14.98 12.51 -6.92
N LEU A 100 15.37 11.57 -7.80
CA LEU A 100 15.65 11.88 -9.21
C LEU A 100 14.42 12.43 -9.92
N GLY A 101 13.22 11.93 -9.61
CA GLY A 101 11.96 12.39 -10.18
C GLY A 101 11.66 13.87 -9.94
N ALA A 102 12.14 14.41 -8.81
CA ALA A 102 11.98 15.83 -8.49
C ALA A 102 12.75 16.78 -9.44
N PHE A 103 13.76 16.27 -10.15
CA PHE A 103 14.64 17.05 -11.02
C PHE A 103 14.48 16.74 -12.51
N MET A 104 13.48 15.92 -12.89
CA MET A 104 13.30 15.56 -14.29
C MET A 104 12.75 16.71 -15.12
N PRO A 105 13.38 17.00 -16.28
CA PRO A 105 12.96 18.10 -17.13
C PRO A 105 11.74 17.76 -17.99
N ASP A 106 11.46 16.45 -18.20
CA ASP A 106 10.39 16.00 -19.08
C ASP A 106 9.46 15.00 -18.38
N GLN A 107 8.22 15.00 -18.83
CA GLN A 107 7.15 14.17 -18.30
C GLN A 107 7.39 12.66 -18.44
N HIS A 108 8.05 12.21 -19.53
CA HIS A 108 8.26 10.78 -19.78
C HIS A 108 9.29 10.20 -18.81
N SER A 109 10.40 10.90 -18.57
CA SER A 109 11.38 10.53 -17.57
C SER A 109 10.77 10.54 -16.15
N TYR A 110 9.95 11.55 -15.84
CA TYR A 110 9.19 11.58 -14.59
C TYR A 110 8.28 10.35 -14.44
N GLY A 111 7.50 10.02 -15.50
CA GLY A 111 6.61 8.86 -15.49
C GLY A 111 7.33 7.54 -15.30
N PHE A 112 8.50 7.37 -15.94
CA PHE A 112 9.34 6.19 -15.75
C PHE A 112 9.85 6.08 -14.31
N LEU A 113 10.30 7.18 -13.71
CA LEU A 113 10.74 7.20 -12.31
C LEU A 113 9.58 6.96 -11.34
N ARG A 114 8.36 7.45 -11.64
CA ARG A 114 7.14 7.12 -10.86
C ARG A 114 6.85 5.62 -10.89
N PHE A 115 7.01 4.98 -12.05
CA PHE A 115 6.89 3.53 -12.17
C PHE A 115 7.93 2.79 -11.30
N LEU A 116 9.19 3.22 -11.32
CA LEU A 116 10.24 2.64 -10.45
C LEU A 116 9.97 2.88 -8.96
N THR A 117 9.45 4.07 -8.60
CA THR A 117 9.02 4.37 -7.22
C THR A 117 7.91 3.40 -6.79
N GLY A 118 6.97 3.08 -7.68
CA GLY A 118 5.93 2.09 -7.43
C GLY A 118 6.50 0.70 -7.14
N ILE A 119 7.46 0.23 -7.95
CA ILE A 119 8.16 -1.05 -7.73
C ILE A 119 8.81 -1.08 -6.34
N GLY A 120 9.55 -0.02 -5.99
CA GLY A 120 10.27 0.06 -4.72
C GLY A 120 9.34 0.17 -3.51
N GLY A 121 8.29 1.00 -3.60
CA GLY A 121 7.37 1.28 -2.48
C GLY A 121 6.62 0.05 -2.01
N ASN A 122 6.02 -0.68 -2.94
CA ASN A 122 5.31 -1.91 -2.59
C ASN A 122 6.27 -3.02 -2.12
N ALA A 123 7.45 -3.12 -2.75
CA ALA A 123 8.49 -4.04 -2.30
C ALA A 123 8.92 -3.78 -0.85
N PHE A 124 9.13 -2.50 -0.52
CA PHE A 124 9.49 -2.10 0.84
C PHE A 124 8.43 -2.56 1.85
N PHE A 125 7.15 -2.26 1.60
CA PHE A 125 6.06 -2.66 2.49
C PHE A 125 5.93 -4.18 2.61
N MET A 126 5.89 -4.90 1.48
CA MET A 126 5.68 -6.34 1.45
C MET A 126 6.82 -7.11 2.12
N VAL A 127 8.08 -6.74 1.83
CA VAL A 127 9.25 -7.41 2.43
C VAL A 127 9.32 -7.12 3.94
N THR A 128 9.00 -5.89 4.37
CA THR A 128 8.93 -5.55 5.79
C THR A 128 7.86 -6.37 6.50
N PHE A 129 6.69 -6.53 5.91
CA PHE A 129 5.61 -7.37 6.43
C PHE A 129 6.10 -8.82 6.63
N VAL A 130 6.77 -9.39 5.62
CA VAL A 130 7.30 -10.76 5.69
C VAL A 130 8.35 -10.89 6.79
N ILE A 131 9.29 -9.94 6.89
CA ILE A 131 10.29 -9.91 7.98
C ILE A 131 9.58 -9.92 9.34
N CYS A 132 8.64 -9.04 9.58
CA CYS A 132 7.92 -8.94 10.84
C CYS A 132 7.22 -10.25 11.21
N VAL A 133 6.57 -10.91 10.24
CA VAL A 133 5.88 -12.19 10.46
C VAL A 133 6.86 -13.35 10.68
N GLU A 134 8.02 -13.33 10.02
CA GLU A 134 9.04 -14.39 10.16
C GLU A 134 9.84 -14.31 11.47
N TYR A 135 9.94 -13.12 12.07
CA TYR A 135 10.63 -12.94 13.36
C TYR A 135 9.81 -13.36 14.58
N VAL A 136 8.50 -13.35 14.48
CA VAL A 136 7.63 -13.68 15.60
C VAL A 136 7.21 -15.15 15.60
N GLY A 137 6.90 -15.67 16.79
CA GLY A 137 6.31 -17.00 16.91
C GLY A 137 4.86 -17.06 16.39
N PRO A 138 4.33 -18.27 16.11
CA PRO A 138 2.98 -18.44 15.54
C PRO A 138 1.87 -17.73 16.29
N LYS A 139 1.99 -17.63 17.61
CA LYS A 139 1.02 -16.95 18.48
C LYS A 139 0.89 -15.44 18.16
N TYR A 140 1.97 -14.81 17.73
CA TYR A 140 2.03 -13.36 17.52
C TYR A 140 1.99 -12.95 16.04
N THR A 141 1.92 -13.91 15.12
CA THR A 141 1.90 -13.65 13.67
C THR A 141 0.76 -12.72 13.25
N MET A 142 -0.46 -12.97 13.76
CA MET A 142 -1.61 -12.11 13.49
C MET A 142 -1.41 -10.70 14.03
N LEU A 143 -0.97 -10.60 15.28
CA LEU A 143 -0.75 -9.30 15.91
C LEU A 143 0.35 -8.49 15.18
N SER A 144 1.45 -9.15 14.80
CA SER A 144 2.53 -8.52 14.04
C SER A 144 2.06 -8.00 12.70
N GLY A 145 1.25 -8.80 11.97
CA GLY A 145 0.70 -8.39 10.67
C GLY A 145 -0.28 -7.22 10.74
N LEU A 146 -1.01 -7.07 11.85
CA LEU A 146 -1.94 -5.94 12.03
C LEU A 146 -1.24 -4.68 12.55
N ILE A 147 -0.25 -4.82 13.43
CA ILE A 147 0.46 -3.67 13.99
C ILE A 147 1.23 -2.91 12.91
N ILE A 148 1.73 -3.57 11.87
CA ILE A 148 2.49 -2.91 10.79
C ILE A 148 1.64 -1.92 9.98
N GLU A 149 0.33 -2.05 9.99
CA GLU A 149 -0.57 -1.12 9.31
C GLU A 149 -0.67 0.24 10.05
N ILE A 150 -0.41 0.26 11.37
CA ILE A 150 -0.48 1.51 12.14
C ILE A 150 0.62 2.50 11.73
N PRO A 151 1.92 2.12 11.62
CA PRO A 151 2.94 2.98 11.03
C PRO A 151 2.63 3.45 9.61
N PHE A 152 1.94 2.63 8.80
CA PHE A 152 1.51 3.03 7.47
C PHE A 152 0.53 4.21 7.53
N ALA A 153 -0.55 4.11 8.31
CA ALA A 153 -1.51 5.22 8.49
C ALA A 153 -0.87 6.47 9.12
N LEU A 154 0.06 6.28 10.06
CA LEU A 154 0.82 7.41 10.62
C LEU A 154 1.71 8.07 9.56
N GLY A 155 2.31 7.30 8.65
CA GLY A 155 3.08 7.83 7.52
C GLY A 155 2.22 8.65 6.56
N GLU A 156 1.00 8.21 6.26
CA GLU A 156 0.04 8.99 5.47
C GLU A 156 -0.33 10.31 6.16
N LEU A 157 -0.58 10.30 7.48
CA LEU A 157 -0.84 11.51 8.25
C LEU A 157 0.35 12.48 8.23
N VAL A 158 1.58 11.98 8.37
CA VAL A 158 2.81 12.79 8.28
C VAL A 158 2.91 13.41 6.89
N LEU A 159 2.68 12.64 5.82
CA LEU A 159 2.70 13.15 4.45
C LEU A 159 1.64 14.24 4.23
N GLY A 160 0.42 14.06 4.78
CA GLY A 160 -0.62 15.09 4.75
C GLY A 160 -0.21 16.37 5.47
N LEU A 161 0.46 16.24 6.61
CA LEU A 161 1.00 17.37 7.36
C LEU A 161 2.14 18.07 6.63
N GLU A 162 3.06 17.31 6.03
CA GLU A 162 4.12 17.85 5.18
C GLU A 162 3.52 18.64 4.00
N ALA A 163 2.51 18.09 3.32
CA ALA A 163 1.83 18.76 2.21
C ALA A 163 1.10 20.04 2.62
N TYR A 164 0.58 20.12 3.86
CA TYR A 164 -0.05 21.32 4.40
C TYR A 164 0.95 22.47 4.55
N PHE A 165 2.20 22.18 5.01
CA PHE A 165 3.23 23.20 5.20
C PHE A 165 4.05 23.45 3.92
N ILE A 166 4.30 22.40 3.13
CA ILE A 166 5.14 22.46 1.92
C ILE A 166 4.22 22.38 0.71
N ARG A 167 3.92 23.55 0.12
CA ARG A 167 2.97 23.70 -0.99
C ARG A 167 3.62 23.64 -2.36
N ASP A 168 4.92 23.39 -2.42
CA ASP A 168 5.71 23.16 -3.61
C ASP A 168 5.96 21.66 -3.80
N TRP A 169 5.53 21.10 -4.94
CA TRP A 169 5.58 19.66 -5.18
C TRP A 169 6.99 19.09 -5.23
N VAL A 170 7.99 19.86 -5.75
CA VAL A 170 9.39 19.43 -5.82
C VAL A 170 9.96 19.28 -4.42
N THR A 171 9.79 20.31 -3.59
CA THR A 171 10.23 20.30 -2.19
C THR A 171 9.53 19.21 -1.39
N LEU A 172 8.21 19.04 -1.56
CA LEU A 172 7.43 17.98 -0.91
C LEU A 172 7.97 16.59 -1.30
N GLN A 173 8.23 16.36 -2.58
CA GLN A 173 8.78 15.10 -3.06
C GLN A 173 10.16 14.83 -2.48
N LEU A 174 11.03 15.82 -2.35
CA LEU A 174 12.34 15.67 -1.73
C LEU A 174 12.26 15.38 -0.23
N VAL A 175 11.40 16.10 0.51
CA VAL A 175 11.20 15.91 1.95
C VAL A 175 10.63 14.52 2.24
N ALA A 176 9.73 14.02 1.40
CA ALA A 176 9.18 12.67 1.55
C ALA A 176 10.20 11.56 1.24
N HIS A 177 11.15 11.75 0.30
CA HIS A 177 12.02 10.66 -0.17
C HIS A 177 13.44 10.69 0.42
N ILE A 178 14.00 11.86 0.78
CA ILE A 178 15.33 11.95 1.36
C ILE A 178 15.44 11.20 2.70
N PRO A 179 14.47 11.31 3.66
CA PRO A 179 14.54 10.57 4.91
C PRO A 179 14.55 9.04 4.72
N VAL A 180 13.98 8.54 3.62
CA VAL A 180 13.99 7.10 3.30
C VAL A 180 15.42 6.56 3.18
N LEU A 181 16.40 7.39 2.80
CA LEU A 181 17.81 6.99 2.75
C LEU A 181 18.34 6.56 4.13
N LEU A 182 17.83 7.11 5.22
CA LEU A 182 18.21 6.72 6.58
C LEU A 182 17.89 5.24 6.86
N LEU A 183 16.93 4.66 6.15
CA LEU A 183 16.56 3.26 6.28
C LEU A 183 17.68 2.29 5.82
N PHE A 184 18.68 2.77 5.05
CA PHE A 184 19.90 1.98 4.80
C PHE A 184 20.63 1.60 6.10
N GLY A 185 20.48 2.40 7.18
CA GLY A 185 20.97 2.07 8.51
C GLY A 185 20.39 0.78 9.09
N LEU A 186 19.19 0.37 8.66
CA LEU A 186 18.56 -0.89 9.08
C LEU A 186 19.38 -2.13 8.70
N TRP A 187 20.22 -2.04 7.65
CA TRP A 187 21.16 -3.12 7.29
C TRP A 187 22.06 -3.56 8.44
N PHE A 188 22.46 -2.62 9.28
CA PHE A 188 23.33 -2.90 10.43
C PHE A 188 22.55 -3.28 11.69
N LEU A 189 21.29 -2.97 11.76
CA LEU A 189 20.44 -3.16 12.94
C LEU A 189 19.64 -4.46 12.90
N ILE A 190 19.10 -4.80 11.74
CA ILE A 190 18.20 -5.94 11.56
C ILE A 190 18.98 -7.06 10.85
N PRO A 191 19.15 -8.23 11.48
CA PRO A 191 19.75 -9.39 10.83
C PRO A 191 18.80 -10.01 9.79
N GLU A 192 19.27 -10.97 9.01
CA GLU A 192 18.44 -11.70 8.04
C GLU A 192 17.41 -12.60 8.73
N SER A 193 16.31 -12.93 8.06
CA SER A 193 15.26 -13.78 8.60
C SER A 193 15.77 -15.16 9.01
N PRO A 194 15.57 -15.58 10.28
CA PRO A 194 15.97 -16.90 10.75
C PRO A 194 15.26 -18.03 9.96
N ARG A 195 13.99 -17.84 9.60
CA ARG A 195 13.21 -18.82 8.84
C ARG A 195 13.75 -18.99 7.41
N TRP A 196 14.15 -17.88 6.78
CA TRP A 196 14.77 -17.93 5.45
C TRP A 196 16.14 -18.61 5.50
N LEU A 197 16.96 -18.32 6.51
CA LEU A 197 18.26 -18.95 6.70
C LEU A 197 18.13 -20.47 6.89
N LEU A 198 17.14 -20.92 7.68
CA LEU A 198 16.84 -22.34 7.84
C LEU A 198 16.40 -22.98 6.52
N ALA A 199 15.50 -22.33 5.79
CA ALA A 199 15.02 -22.83 4.50
C ALA A 199 16.11 -22.90 3.41
N THR A 200 17.18 -22.09 3.54
CA THR A 200 18.33 -22.09 2.61
C THR A 200 19.52 -22.91 3.12
N GLY A 201 19.36 -23.66 4.22
CA GLY A 201 20.41 -24.52 4.77
C GLY A 201 21.54 -23.80 5.51
N ARG A 202 21.40 -22.49 5.80
CA ARG A 202 22.40 -21.68 6.51
C ARG A 202 22.20 -21.77 8.03
N LEU A 203 22.34 -23.00 8.57
CA LEU A 203 21.99 -23.33 9.96
C LEU A 203 22.79 -22.52 10.99
N ASP A 204 24.11 -22.37 10.79
CA ASP A 204 24.98 -21.66 11.75
C ASP A 204 24.60 -20.18 11.91
N GLU A 205 24.17 -19.54 10.83
CA GLU A 205 23.74 -18.14 10.88
C GLU A 205 22.37 -18.01 11.53
N ALA A 206 21.45 -18.94 11.22
CA ALA A 206 20.14 -18.99 11.86
C ALA A 206 20.28 -19.17 13.39
N GLU A 207 21.16 -20.09 13.82
CA GLU A 207 21.41 -20.36 15.24
C GLU A 207 21.92 -19.11 15.97
N LYS A 208 22.89 -18.40 15.39
CA LYS A 208 23.41 -17.14 15.98
C LYS A 208 22.31 -16.12 16.24
N ILE A 209 21.38 -15.96 15.27
CA ILE A 209 20.28 -15.00 15.38
C ILE A 209 19.28 -15.45 16.43
N VAL A 210 18.90 -16.74 16.43
CA VAL A 210 17.95 -17.30 17.41
C VAL A 210 18.51 -17.22 18.82
N ARG A 211 19.79 -17.55 19.03
CA ARG A 211 20.46 -17.42 20.33
C ARG A 211 20.54 -15.97 20.79
N LYS A 212 20.82 -15.02 19.89
CA LYS A 212 20.77 -13.59 20.20
C LYS A 212 19.37 -13.15 20.64
N GLY A 213 18.34 -13.60 19.94
CA GLY A 213 16.95 -13.32 20.30
C GLY A 213 16.55 -13.92 21.65
N ALA A 214 16.94 -15.17 21.93
CA ALA A 214 16.71 -15.81 23.22
C ALA A 214 17.37 -15.07 24.37
N LYS A 215 18.62 -14.64 24.18
CA LYS A 215 19.36 -13.83 25.19
C LYS A 215 18.64 -12.51 25.50
N ILE A 216 18.13 -11.82 24.47
CA ILE A 216 17.34 -10.59 24.65
C ILE A 216 16.06 -10.86 25.44
N ASN A 217 15.41 -12.00 25.19
CA ASN A 217 14.18 -12.40 25.86
C ASN A 217 14.40 -13.13 27.21
N ASN A 218 15.64 -13.21 27.71
CA ASN A 218 16.01 -13.94 28.91
C ASN A 218 15.52 -15.41 28.89
N LYS A 219 15.67 -16.10 27.76
CA LYS A 219 15.33 -17.51 27.59
C LYS A 219 16.58 -18.32 27.33
N GLU A 220 16.72 -19.41 28.05
CA GLU A 220 17.76 -20.42 27.80
C GLU A 220 17.31 -21.35 26.68
N LEU A 221 18.22 -21.63 25.75
CA LEU A 221 18.01 -22.57 24.66
C LEU A 221 18.94 -23.76 24.84
N PRO A 222 18.51 -24.99 24.46
CA PRO A 222 19.38 -26.17 24.42
C PRO A 222 20.64 -25.90 23.59
N GLU A 223 21.75 -26.61 23.94
CA GLU A 223 23.01 -26.43 23.19
C GLU A 223 22.90 -26.92 21.73
N ASP A 224 22.05 -27.87 21.48
CA ASP A 224 21.95 -28.61 20.21
C ASP A 224 20.65 -28.35 19.41
N ILE A 225 20.19 -27.08 19.34
CA ILE A 225 18.91 -26.73 18.73
C ILE A 225 18.82 -27.10 17.24
N PHE A 226 19.94 -27.11 16.53
CA PHE A 226 20.03 -27.38 15.09
C PHE A 226 21.02 -28.50 14.74
N LYS A 227 21.47 -29.33 15.70
CA LYS A 227 22.31 -30.48 15.41
C LYS A 227 21.53 -31.66 14.85
N THR A 228 22.18 -32.41 14.01
CA THR A 228 21.69 -33.40 13.06
C THR A 228 20.81 -34.51 13.64
N ASP A 229 20.89 -34.80 14.95
CA ASP A 229 20.10 -35.90 15.59
C ASP A 229 18.60 -35.53 15.77
N THR A 230 18.25 -34.25 15.68
CA THR A 230 16.85 -33.81 15.62
C THR A 230 16.29 -33.81 14.19
N LEU A 231 17.14 -33.89 13.19
CA LEU A 231 16.76 -33.95 11.77
C LEU A 231 16.39 -35.39 11.33
N GLU A 232 16.75 -36.43 12.10
CA GLU A 232 16.30 -37.79 11.84
C GLU A 232 14.80 -38.01 12.13
N ASN A 233 14.16 -37.11 12.88
CA ASN A 233 12.71 -37.01 12.88
C ASN A 233 12.25 -36.17 11.66
N GLU A 234 12.40 -36.73 10.48
CA GLU A 234 11.89 -36.17 9.18
C GLU A 234 10.42 -35.78 9.19
N SER A 235 9.68 -36.07 10.24
CA SER A 235 8.28 -35.69 10.41
C SER A 235 8.05 -34.22 10.84
N LEU A 236 9.08 -33.47 11.27
CA LEU A 236 8.98 -32.09 11.74
C LEU A 236 9.57 -31.05 10.76
N LEU A 237 10.44 -31.49 9.86
CA LEU A 237 10.79 -30.65 8.70
C LEU A 237 9.72 -30.85 7.64
N PRO A 238 9.00 -29.81 7.20
CA PRO A 238 8.21 -29.95 6.00
C PRO A 238 9.19 -30.44 4.92
N SER A 239 8.91 -31.61 4.34
CA SER A 239 9.65 -32.16 3.20
C SER A 239 9.87 -31.01 2.23
N ILE A 240 11.13 -30.59 2.04
CA ILE A 240 11.47 -29.55 1.07
C ILE A 240 11.05 -30.18 -0.26
N PRO A 241 10.03 -29.65 -0.94
CA PRO A 241 9.67 -30.14 -2.26
C PRO A 241 10.90 -29.93 -3.13
N GLU A 242 11.41 -31.00 -3.77
CA GLU A 242 12.53 -30.92 -4.71
C GLU A 242 12.26 -30.00 -5.90
N GLU A 243 11.02 -29.63 -6.12
CA GLU A 243 10.60 -28.68 -7.14
C GLU A 243 10.35 -27.28 -6.53
N ASN A 244 11.02 -26.26 -7.07
CA ASN A 244 10.73 -24.86 -6.75
C ASN A 244 9.26 -24.57 -7.03
N PRO A 245 8.45 -24.19 -6.03
CA PRO A 245 7.04 -23.96 -6.23
C PRO A 245 6.84 -22.83 -7.22
N THR A 246 6.07 -23.12 -8.26
CA THR A 246 5.73 -22.16 -9.31
C THR A 246 4.37 -21.54 -9.02
N PHE A 247 4.13 -20.33 -9.52
CA PHE A 247 2.81 -19.67 -9.45
C PHE A 247 1.65 -20.59 -9.88
N LEU A 248 1.89 -21.46 -10.86
CA LEU A 248 0.89 -22.43 -11.35
C LEU A 248 0.47 -23.45 -10.28
N ASP A 249 1.29 -23.69 -9.27
CA ASP A 249 0.98 -24.63 -8.18
C ASP A 249 -0.16 -24.13 -7.28
N LEU A 250 -0.42 -22.81 -7.26
CA LEU A 250 -1.59 -22.21 -6.62
C LEU A 250 -2.91 -22.70 -7.25
N PHE A 251 -2.88 -23.16 -8.49
CA PHE A 251 -4.06 -23.52 -9.25
C PHE A 251 -4.20 -25.02 -9.52
N LYS A 252 -3.19 -25.85 -9.24
CA LYS A 252 -3.22 -27.29 -9.53
C LYS A 252 -4.27 -28.06 -8.74
N PRO A 253 -4.36 -27.99 -7.37
CA PRO A 253 -5.43 -28.64 -6.63
C PRO A 253 -6.74 -27.87 -6.73
N LYS A 254 -7.86 -28.52 -7.03
CA LYS A 254 -9.17 -27.86 -7.15
C LYS A 254 -9.52 -26.97 -5.94
N LEU A 255 -9.23 -27.43 -4.73
CA LEU A 255 -9.49 -26.63 -3.52
C LEU A 255 -8.65 -25.36 -3.46
N MET A 256 -7.36 -25.45 -3.83
CA MET A 256 -6.48 -24.28 -3.89
C MET A 256 -6.88 -23.31 -5.00
N PHE A 257 -7.31 -23.84 -6.15
CA PHE A 257 -7.86 -23.02 -7.24
C PHE A 257 -9.00 -22.12 -6.76
N PHE A 258 -10.02 -22.69 -6.12
CA PHE A 258 -11.16 -21.89 -5.64
C PHE A 258 -10.76 -20.95 -4.49
N ARG A 259 -9.83 -21.32 -3.63
CA ARG A 259 -9.30 -20.44 -2.59
C ARG A 259 -8.54 -19.27 -3.21
N SER A 260 -7.69 -19.52 -4.19
CA SER A 260 -6.94 -18.50 -4.91
C SER A 260 -7.87 -17.52 -5.63
N LEU A 261 -8.86 -18.04 -6.36
CA LEU A 261 -9.84 -17.22 -7.06
C LEU A 261 -10.66 -16.35 -6.09
N ASN A 262 -11.09 -16.91 -4.96
CA ASN A 262 -11.80 -16.14 -3.93
C ASN A 262 -10.89 -15.04 -3.35
N MET A 263 -9.63 -15.36 -3.03
CA MET A 263 -8.70 -14.34 -2.50
C MET A 263 -8.39 -13.25 -3.52
N MET A 264 -8.26 -13.58 -4.80
CA MET A 264 -8.15 -12.60 -5.89
C MET A 264 -9.33 -11.63 -5.90
N TYR A 265 -10.55 -12.16 -5.81
CA TYR A 265 -11.76 -11.34 -5.74
C TYR A 265 -11.78 -10.46 -4.49
N GLN A 266 -11.38 -11.01 -3.33
CA GLN A 266 -11.29 -10.25 -2.07
C GLN A 266 -10.30 -9.08 -2.19
N TRP A 267 -9.10 -9.34 -2.71
CA TRP A 267 -8.10 -8.32 -2.95
C TRP A 267 -8.59 -7.23 -3.89
N PHE A 268 -9.20 -7.61 -5.01
CA PHE A 268 -9.80 -6.66 -5.97
C PHE A 268 -10.84 -5.77 -5.29
N SER A 269 -11.81 -6.38 -4.60
CA SER A 269 -12.91 -5.67 -3.96
C SER A 269 -12.43 -4.70 -2.88
N VAL A 270 -11.57 -5.18 -1.98
CA VAL A 270 -11.04 -4.37 -0.87
C VAL A 270 -10.21 -3.21 -1.40
N THR A 271 -9.33 -3.46 -2.35
CA THR A 271 -8.46 -2.44 -2.93
C THR A 271 -9.26 -1.37 -3.68
N MET A 272 -10.25 -1.78 -4.45
CA MET A 272 -11.14 -0.85 -5.17
C MET A 272 -11.87 0.07 -4.19
N CYS A 273 -12.42 -0.47 -3.09
CA CYS A 273 -13.07 0.33 -2.06
C CYS A 273 -12.09 1.25 -1.33
N TYR A 274 -10.92 0.74 -0.94
CA TYR A 274 -9.92 1.51 -0.20
C TYR A 274 -9.40 2.72 -0.99
N TYR A 275 -8.89 2.49 -2.20
CA TYR A 275 -8.36 3.58 -3.03
C TYR A 275 -9.48 4.47 -3.58
N GLY A 276 -10.64 3.91 -3.92
CA GLY A 276 -11.79 4.70 -4.35
C GLY A 276 -12.22 5.71 -3.30
N LEU A 277 -12.32 5.29 -2.03
CA LEU A 277 -12.64 6.19 -0.92
C LEU A 277 -11.50 7.17 -0.62
N THR A 278 -10.24 6.75 -0.73
CA THR A 278 -9.09 7.65 -0.55
C THR A 278 -9.10 8.78 -1.56
N PHE A 279 -9.34 8.48 -2.84
CA PHE A 279 -9.41 9.51 -3.88
C PHE A 279 -10.67 10.38 -3.75
N ALA A 280 -11.81 9.79 -3.41
CA ALA A 280 -13.05 10.55 -3.22
C ALA A 280 -13.02 11.42 -1.96
N SER A 281 -12.18 11.11 -0.96
CA SER A 281 -12.12 11.86 0.30
C SER A 281 -11.60 13.28 0.12
N VAL A 282 -10.83 13.56 -0.93
CA VAL A 282 -10.24 14.89 -1.17
C VAL A 282 -11.31 15.95 -1.49
N ASP A 283 -12.45 15.53 -2.01
CA ASP A 283 -13.53 16.41 -2.47
C ASP A 283 -14.69 16.53 -1.46
N LEU A 284 -14.54 16.04 -0.21
CA LEU A 284 -15.62 16.00 0.78
C LEU A 284 -15.83 17.31 1.54
N LEU A 285 -14.76 18.08 1.81
CA LEU A 285 -14.78 19.36 2.50
C LEU A 285 -14.05 20.40 1.66
N GLU A 286 -14.22 21.66 1.98
CA GLU A 286 -13.52 22.79 1.31
C GLU A 286 -11.98 22.68 1.44
N ASP A 287 -11.48 22.15 2.57
CA ASP A 287 -10.05 21.96 2.81
C ASP A 287 -9.61 20.52 2.49
N PRO A 288 -8.86 20.30 1.37
CA PRO A 288 -8.41 18.98 0.96
C PRO A 288 -7.42 18.35 1.95
N TYR A 289 -6.65 19.14 2.68
CA TYR A 289 -5.69 18.63 3.67
C TYR A 289 -6.40 18.06 4.90
N LEU A 290 -7.45 18.74 5.37
CA LEU A 290 -8.28 18.26 6.47
C LEU A 290 -9.01 16.97 6.08
N ASN A 291 -9.54 16.90 4.87
CA ASN A 291 -10.17 15.70 4.33
C ASN A 291 -9.23 14.49 4.34
N PHE A 292 -8.04 14.69 3.80
CA PHE A 292 -7.01 13.63 3.75
C PHE A 292 -6.62 13.20 5.17
N ALA A 293 -6.37 14.15 6.07
CA ALA A 293 -6.01 13.86 7.46
C ALA A 293 -7.11 13.07 8.20
N LEU A 294 -8.39 13.43 8.04
CA LEU A 294 -9.51 12.67 8.61
C LEU A 294 -9.60 11.25 8.04
N SER A 295 -9.40 11.11 6.72
CA SER A 295 -9.39 9.81 6.04
C SER A 295 -8.29 8.89 6.57
N CYS A 296 -7.08 9.40 6.80
CA CYS A 296 -5.98 8.63 7.36
C CYS A 296 -6.17 8.35 8.86
N PHE A 297 -6.68 9.33 9.61
CA PHE A 297 -6.89 9.19 11.05
C PHE A 297 -7.89 8.06 11.38
N ILE A 298 -8.96 7.90 10.59
CA ILE A 298 -9.98 6.86 10.82
C ILE A 298 -9.45 5.44 10.60
N GLU A 299 -8.33 5.26 9.90
CA GLU A 299 -7.70 3.96 9.68
C GLU A 299 -7.13 3.35 10.97
N ILE A 300 -6.54 4.19 11.84
CA ILE A 300 -5.92 3.73 13.10
C ILE A 300 -6.95 3.03 14.01
N PRO A 301 -8.13 3.62 14.33
CA PRO A 301 -9.20 2.91 15.01
C PRO A 301 -9.63 1.62 14.29
N GLY A 302 -9.64 1.61 12.95
CA GLY A 302 -9.96 0.43 12.16
C GLY A 302 -8.99 -0.73 12.40
N TYR A 303 -7.70 -0.46 12.40
CA TYR A 303 -6.67 -1.48 12.67
C TYR A 303 -6.72 -1.96 14.13
N LEU A 304 -6.90 -1.05 15.09
CA LEU A 304 -7.06 -1.42 16.50
C LEU A 304 -8.32 -2.28 16.72
N PHE A 305 -9.43 -1.92 16.09
CA PHE A 305 -10.65 -2.73 16.11
C PHE A 305 -10.40 -4.15 15.61
N CYS A 306 -9.67 -4.30 14.50
CA CYS A 306 -9.32 -5.62 13.95
C CYS A 306 -8.51 -6.47 14.94
N ILE A 307 -7.54 -5.89 15.66
CA ILE A 307 -6.72 -6.61 16.65
C ILE A 307 -7.61 -7.27 17.70
N PHE A 308 -8.60 -6.53 18.23
CA PHE A 308 -9.49 -7.05 19.26
C PHE A 308 -10.53 -8.05 18.71
N VAL A 309 -11.15 -7.73 17.60
CA VAL A 309 -12.32 -8.50 17.12
C VAL A 309 -11.89 -9.79 16.41
N MET A 310 -10.78 -9.80 15.69
CA MET A 310 -10.26 -11.02 15.06
C MET A 310 -9.87 -12.09 16.08
N ALA A 311 -9.46 -11.69 17.28
CA ALA A 311 -9.17 -12.65 18.36
C ALA A 311 -10.44 -13.36 18.87
N CYS A 312 -11.60 -12.68 18.83
CA CYS A 312 -12.87 -13.21 19.36
C CYS A 312 -13.70 -13.94 18.30
N TRP A 313 -13.86 -13.35 17.11
CA TRP A 313 -14.84 -13.82 16.10
C TRP A 313 -14.18 -14.52 14.90
N GLY A 314 -12.86 -14.50 14.80
CA GLY A 314 -12.12 -15.07 13.69
C GLY A 314 -12.11 -14.16 12.45
N ARG A 315 -11.38 -14.60 11.39
CA ARG A 315 -11.04 -13.75 10.24
C ARG A 315 -12.19 -13.60 9.24
N LYS A 316 -12.82 -14.74 8.88
CA LYS A 316 -13.83 -14.79 7.81
C LYS A 316 -15.11 -13.99 8.12
N PRO A 317 -15.78 -14.15 9.31
CA PRO A 317 -17.02 -13.40 9.58
C PRO A 317 -16.77 -11.89 9.65
N ILE A 318 -15.67 -11.48 10.26
CA ILE A 318 -15.30 -10.07 10.38
C ILE A 318 -15.02 -9.44 9.01
N LEU A 319 -14.24 -10.10 8.17
CA LEU A 319 -13.96 -9.62 6.81
C LEU A 319 -15.26 -9.40 6.03
N SER A 320 -16.18 -10.41 6.06
CA SER A 320 -17.46 -10.31 5.36
C SER A 320 -18.34 -9.19 5.91
N PHE A 321 -18.40 -9.03 7.24
CA PHE A 321 -19.18 -7.98 7.88
C PHE A 321 -18.68 -6.59 7.50
N LEU A 322 -17.36 -6.36 7.62
CA LEU A 322 -16.75 -5.07 7.31
C LEU A 322 -16.86 -4.72 5.83
N GLN A 323 -16.76 -5.70 4.92
CA GLN A 323 -16.97 -5.46 3.48
C GLN A 323 -18.39 -5.01 3.18
N VAL A 324 -19.39 -5.64 3.81
CA VAL A 324 -20.79 -5.23 3.64
C VAL A 324 -21.00 -3.81 4.18
N VAL A 325 -20.50 -3.51 5.38
CA VAL A 325 -20.59 -2.17 5.97
C VAL A 325 -19.92 -1.14 5.08
N SER A 326 -18.68 -1.40 4.64
CA SER A 326 -17.95 -0.49 3.75
C SER A 326 -18.68 -0.27 2.43
N GLY A 327 -19.14 -1.34 1.77
CA GLY A 327 -19.86 -1.26 0.50
C GLY A 327 -21.18 -0.49 0.60
N LEU A 328 -21.99 -0.77 1.63
CA LEU A 328 -23.25 -0.05 1.84
C LEU A 328 -23.01 1.43 2.16
N SER A 329 -22.01 1.74 2.96
CA SER A 329 -21.63 3.12 3.27
C SER A 329 -21.16 3.89 2.04
N CYS A 330 -20.36 3.25 1.16
CA CYS A 330 -19.95 3.84 -0.11
C CYS A 330 -21.14 4.14 -1.03
N ILE A 331 -22.07 3.21 -1.17
CA ILE A 331 -23.28 3.40 -2.00
C ILE A 331 -24.10 4.54 -1.44
N ALA A 332 -24.36 4.55 -0.12
CA ALA A 332 -25.13 5.59 0.52
C ALA A 332 -24.46 6.98 0.39
N ALA A 333 -23.14 7.08 0.60
CA ALA A 333 -22.41 8.32 0.40
C ALA A 333 -22.48 8.82 -1.05
N GLY A 334 -22.37 7.92 -2.03
CA GLY A 334 -22.49 8.25 -3.45
C GLY A 334 -23.90 8.74 -3.84
N LEU A 335 -24.96 8.16 -3.27
CA LEU A 335 -26.33 8.60 -3.51
C LEU A 335 -26.65 9.99 -2.90
N LEU A 336 -25.91 10.41 -1.88
CA LEU A 336 -26.02 11.73 -1.24
C LEU A 336 -25.16 12.79 -1.90
N TYR A 337 -24.31 12.41 -2.87
CA TYR A 337 -23.40 13.35 -3.52
C TYR A 337 -24.17 14.48 -4.21
N GLY A 338 -23.73 15.73 -3.94
CA GLY A 338 -24.36 16.95 -4.49
C GLY A 338 -25.58 17.47 -3.71
N ILE A 339 -26.01 16.81 -2.63
CA ILE A 339 -27.12 17.29 -1.78
C ILE A 339 -26.53 18.10 -0.63
N LYS A 340 -26.41 19.42 -0.80
CA LYS A 340 -25.82 20.35 0.20
C LYS A 340 -26.40 20.20 1.63
N SER A 341 -27.68 19.92 1.79
CA SER A 341 -28.32 19.73 3.11
C SER A 341 -27.89 18.47 3.85
N LEU A 342 -27.27 17.49 3.18
CA LEU A 342 -26.85 16.20 3.72
C LEU A 342 -25.32 15.97 3.65
N GLU A 343 -24.57 17.02 3.42
CA GLU A 343 -23.09 16.98 3.28
C GLU A 343 -22.41 16.33 4.51
N ILE A 344 -22.80 16.71 5.72
CA ILE A 344 -22.26 16.11 6.95
C ILE A 344 -22.54 14.61 7.01
N LEU A 345 -23.75 14.18 6.62
CA LEU A 345 -24.09 12.75 6.58
C LEU A 345 -23.27 12.01 5.54
N GLN A 346 -23.04 12.60 4.38
CA GLN A 346 -22.16 12.06 3.34
C GLN A 346 -20.73 11.85 3.86
N ILE A 347 -20.16 12.82 4.56
CA ILE A 347 -18.82 12.74 5.19
C ILE A 347 -18.78 11.58 6.19
N ILE A 348 -19.75 11.50 7.10
CA ILE A 348 -19.81 10.42 8.10
C ILE A 348 -19.87 9.05 7.43
N LEU A 349 -20.72 8.88 6.40
CA LEU A 349 -20.82 7.63 5.66
C LEU A 349 -19.53 7.28 4.93
N SER A 350 -18.85 8.26 4.33
CA SER A 350 -17.54 8.06 3.68
C SER A 350 -16.48 7.62 4.68
N LEU A 351 -16.44 8.21 5.88
CA LEU A 351 -15.53 7.81 6.96
C LEU A 351 -15.83 6.40 7.50
N ILE A 352 -17.11 6.04 7.66
CA ILE A 352 -17.50 4.66 8.02
C ILE A 352 -17.06 3.67 6.93
N GLY A 353 -17.26 4.03 5.67
CA GLY A 353 -16.81 3.25 4.53
C GLY A 353 -15.29 3.06 4.53
N LYS A 354 -14.53 4.13 4.78
CA LYS A 354 -13.07 4.11 4.86
C LYS A 354 -12.57 3.27 6.04
N PHE A 355 -13.18 3.41 7.23
CA PHE A 355 -12.91 2.55 8.38
C PHE A 355 -13.06 1.06 8.04
N GLY A 356 -14.18 0.68 7.40
CA GLY A 356 -14.43 -0.70 6.99
C GLY A 356 -13.44 -1.19 5.93
N ALA A 357 -13.12 -0.36 4.93
CA ALA A 357 -12.19 -0.71 3.86
C ALA A 357 -10.76 -0.90 4.37
N SER A 358 -10.25 -0.01 5.22
CA SER A 358 -8.92 -0.11 5.83
C SER A 358 -8.81 -1.34 6.72
N ALA A 359 -9.82 -1.60 7.54
CA ALA A 359 -9.91 -2.80 8.37
C ALA A 359 -9.90 -4.08 7.52
N CYS A 360 -10.67 -4.13 6.42
CA CYS A 360 -10.65 -5.25 5.48
C CYS A 360 -9.28 -5.45 4.84
N PHE A 361 -8.60 -4.36 4.50
CA PHE A 361 -7.28 -4.38 3.88
C PHE A 361 -6.26 -5.10 4.79
N ALA A 362 -6.20 -4.70 6.07
CA ALA A 362 -5.34 -5.35 7.06
C ALA A 362 -5.70 -6.84 7.27
N ILE A 363 -6.99 -7.18 7.33
CA ILE A 363 -7.44 -8.57 7.51
C ILE A 363 -7.05 -9.42 6.31
N VAL A 364 -7.18 -8.92 5.08
CA VAL A 364 -6.87 -9.68 3.86
C VAL A 364 -5.40 -10.05 3.80
N TYR A 365 -4.47 -9.18 4.22
CA TYR A 365 -3.04 -9.51 4.34
C TYR A 365 -2.81 -10.69 5.29
N VAL A 366 -3.31 -10.58 6.51
CA VAL A 366 -3.17 -11.63 7.52
C VAL A 366 -3.84 -12.93 7.07
N TYR A 367 -5.05 -12.83 6.53
CA TYR A 367 -5.82 -14.00 6.09
C TYR A 367 -5.16 -14.70 4.91
N THR A 368 -4.60 -13.96 3.95
CA THR A 368 -3.82 -14.53 2.85
C THR A 368 -2.56 -15.25 3.39
N ALA A 369 -1.83 -14.64 4.33
CA ALA A 369 -0.65 -15.23 4.92
C ALA A 369 -0.95 -16.52 5.72
N GLU A 370 -2.14 -16.64 6.32
CA GLU A 370 -2.57 -17.84 7.04
C GLU A 370 -3.16 -18.92 6.13
N LEU A 371 -3.79 -18.53 5.01
CA LEU A 371 -4.50 -19.45 4.12
C LEU A 371 -3.56 -20.26 3.24
N PHE A 372 -2.41 -19.69 2.86
CA PHE A 372 -1.45 -20.33 1.96
C PHE A 372 -0.25 -20.89 2.70
N PRO A 373 0.23 -22.10 2.33
CA PRO A 373 1.43 -22.71 2.91
C PRO A 373 2.65 -21.78 2.76
N THR A 374 3.60 -21.88 3.70
CA THR A 374 4.81 -21.03 3.75
C THR A 374 5.59 -20.99 2.44
N VAL A 375 5.66 -22.12 1.74
CA VAL A 375 6.40 -22.29 0.48
C VAL A 375 5.80 -21.43 -0.65
N ILE A 376 4.48 -21.23 -0.66
CA ILE A 376 3.77 -20.49 -1.71
C ILE A 376 3.27 -19.11 -1.20
N ARG A 377 3.47 -18.81 0.08
CA ARG A 377 2.92 -17.64 0.75
C ARG A 377 3.34 -16.32 0.10
N ASN A 378 4.63 -16.13 -0.14
CA ASN A 378 5.16 -14.92 -0.73
C ASN A 378 4.68 -14.76 -2.17
N THR A 379 4.65 -15.85 -2.92
CA THR A 379 4.07 -15.91 -4.26
C THR A 379 2.58 -15.57 -4.23
N ALA A 380 1.81 -16.07 -3.25
CA ALA A 380 0.39 -15.77 -3.11
C ALA A 380 0.16 -14.31 -2.74
N ILE A 381 0.85 -13.77 -1.74
CA ILE A 381 0.72 -12.37 -1.31
C ILE A 381 1.10 -11.44 -2.47
N GLY A 382 2.25 -11.65 -3.11
CA GLY A 382 2.73 -10.80 -4.19
C GLY A 382 1.84 -10.84 -5.44
N ASN A 383 1.28 -12.01 -5.80
CA ASN A 383 0.41 -12.15 -6.97
C ASN A 383 -1.01 -11.61 -6.74
N PHE A 384 -1.53 -11.72 -5.52
CA PHE A 384 -2.85 -11.14 -5.22
C PHE A 384 -2.78 -9.62 -5.10
N ASP A 385 -1.65 -9.09 -4.68
CA ASP A 385 -1.39 -7.64 -4.69
C ASP A 385 -1.34 -7.08 -6.13
N TYR A 386 -0.97 -7.89 -7.13
CA TYR A 386 -0.99 -7.53 -8.56
C TYR A 386 -2.41 -7.23 -9.10
N LEU A 387 -3.45 -7.82 -8.52
CA LEU A 387 -4.86 -7.59 -8.92
C LEU A 387 -5.45 -6.28 -8.37
N LYS A 388 -4.62 -5.41 -7.79
CA LYS A 388 -4.98 -4.04 -7.38
C LYS A 388 -5.30 -3.09 -8.54
N LYS A 389 -5.34 -3.58 -9.78
CA LYS A 389 -5.57 -2.74 -10.97
C LYS A 389 -6.92 -2.93 -11.60
#